data_d155a399b1be6c7063a64cc5adc00ab3
#
_entry.id   d155a399b1be6c7063a64cc5adc00ab3
#
_cell.length_a   1.000
_cell.length_b   1.000
_cell.length_c   1.000
_cell.angle_alpha   90.00
_cell.angle_beta   90.00
_cell.angle_gamma   90.00
#
_symmetry.space_group_name_H-M   'P 1'
#
loop_
_entity.id
_entity.type
_entity.pdbx_description
1 polymer ?
#
loop_
_entity_poly.entity_id
_entity_poly.type
_entity_poly.pdbx_seq_one_letter_code
_entity_poly.pdbx_strand_id
1 'polypeptide(L)' 'MDEEQRKEFNEAASRQMAIHLLKELAQLHKEGILTDEEFAAKKADLLAKL' A
#
# COMPACT_ATOMS: atom_id res chain seq x y z
N MET A 1 20.71 -16.96 -4.13
CA MET A 1 20.41 -15.61 -3.58
C MET A 1 20.56 -15.65 -2.08
N ASP A 2 21.34 -14.76 -1.49
CA ASP A 2 21.53 -14.75 -0.04
C ASP A 2 20.38 -14.01 0.68
N GLU A 3 20.43 -13.98 2.01
CA GLU A 3 19.37 -13.36 2.80
C GLU A 3 19.23 -11.86 2.55
N GLU A 4 20.34 -11.16 2.36
CA GLU A 4 20.30 -9.72 2.11
C GLU A 4 19.61 -9.40 0.79
N GLN A 5 19.92 -10.15 -0.25
CA GLN A 5 19.31 -9.95 -1.56
C GLN A 5 17.81 -10.26 -1.52
N ARG A 6 17.42 -11.31 -0.81
CA ARG A 6 16.00 -11.66 -0.64
C ARG A 6 15.25 -10.59 0.13
N LYS A 7 15.88 -10.03 1.16
CA LYS A 7 15.28 -8.99 1.97
C LYS A 7 15.04 -7.73 1.15
N GLU A 8 16.02 -7.30 0.37
CA GLU A 8 15.89 -6.14 -0.51
C GLU A 8 14.78 -6.34 -1.53
N PHE A 9 14.71 -7.51 -2.13
CA PHE A 9 13.67 -7.85 -3.10
C PHE A 9 12.30 -7.79 -2.45
N ASN A 10 12.15 -8.37 -1.26
CA ASN A 10 10.87 -8.39 -0.54
C ASN A 10 10.44 -6.99 -0.15
N GLU A 11 11.37 -6.13 0.28
CA GLU A 11 11.04 -4.76 0.64
C GLU A 11 10.56 -3.97 -0.58
N ALA A 12 11.21 -4.12 -1.71
CA ALA A 12 10.80 -3.46 -2.95
C ALA A 12 9.42 -3.94 -3.39
N ALA A 13 9.18 -5.24 -3.33
CA ALA A 13 7.88 -5.80 -3.69
C ALA A 13 6.78 -5.31 -2.76
N SER A 14 7.05 -5.24 -1.46
CA SER A 14 6.09 -4.73 -0.48
C SER A 14 5.73 -3.27 -0.73
N ARG A 15 6.73 -2.45 -1.07
CA ARG A 15 6.49 -1.04 -1.39
C ARG A 15 5.65 -0.88 -2.65
N GLN A 16 5.95 -1.67 -3.68
CA GLN A 16 5.18 -1.64 -4.93
C GLN A 16 3.74 -2.06 -4.68
N MET A 17 3.54 -3.08 -3.87
CA MET A 17 2.21 -3.53 -3.50
C MET A 17 1.45 -2.43 -2.76
N ALA A 18 2.11 -1.77 -1.81
CA ALA A 18 1.49 -0.68 -1.04
C ALA A 18 1.08 0.47 -1.96
N ILE A 19 1.92 0.85 -2.92
CA ILE A 19 1.61 1.90 -3.87
C ILE A 19 0.41 1.51 -4.73
N HIS A 20 0.38 0.27 -5.20
CA HIS A 20 -0.73 -0.23 -6.00
C HIS A 20 -2.04 -0.19 -5.21
N LEU A 21 -2.00 -0.64 -3.96
CA LEU A 21 -3.17 -0.63 -3.10
C LEU A 21 -3.65 0.78 -2.78
N LEU A 22 -2.71 1.73 -2.63
CA LEU A 22 -3.08 3.13 -2.42
C LEU A 22 -3.86 3.68 -3.61
N LYS A 23 -3.44 3.34 -4.81
CA LYS A 23 -4.16 3.77 -6.03
C LYS A 23 -5.54 3.16 -6.08
N GLU A 24 -5.69 1.89 -5.74
CA GLU A 24 -6.98 1.23 -5.71
C GLU A 24 -7.89 1.83 -4.64
N LEU A 25 -7.35 2.11 -3.46
CA LEU A 25 -8.12 2.73 -2.39
C LEU A 25 -8.61 4.12 -2.78
N ALA A 26 -7.76 4.90 -3.45
CA ALA A 26 -8.14 6.22 -3.93
C ALA A 26 -9.29 6.12 -4.94
N GLN A 27 -9.27 5.13 -5.81
CA GLN A 27 -10.33 4.90 -6.78
C GLN A 27 -11.63 4.52 -6.08
N LEU A 28 -11.56 3.61 -5.10
CA LEU A 28 -12.74 3.19 -4.34
C LEU A 28 -13.34 4.34 -3.53
N HIS A 29 -12.49 5.20 -3.00
CA HIS A 29 -12.94 6.40 -2.29
C HIS A 29 -13.65 7.35 -3.24
N LYS A 30 -13.07 7.58 -4.42
CA LYS A 30 -13.66 8.43 -5.44
C LYS A 30 -15.02 7.91 -5.89
N GLU A 31 -15.19 6.60 -5.97
CA GLU A 31 -16.42 5.95 -6.38
C GLU A 31 -17.47 5.90 -5.26
N GLY A 32 -17.11 6.34 -4.05
CA GLY A 32 -18.01 6.34 -2.92
C GLY A 32 -18.16 5.00 -2.22
N ILE A 33 -17.31 4.04 -2.54
CA ILE A 33 -17.33 2.72 -1.91
C ILE A 33 -16.71 2.78 -0.52
N LEU A 34 -15.65 3.61 -0.37
CA LEU A 34 -15.00 3.84 0.91
C LEU A 34 -15.35 5.21 1.46
N THR A 35 -15.62 5.29 2.75
CA THR A 35 -15.81 6.57 3.43
C THR A 35 -14.46 7.26 3.61
N ASP A 36 -14.50 8.58 3.91
CA ASP A 36 -13.29 9.35 4.18
C ASP A 36 -12.48 8.74 5.32
N GLU A 37 -13.18 8.28 6.38
CA GLU A 37 -12.52 7.67 7.53
C GLU A 37 -11.86 6.35 7.17
N GLU A 38 -12.54 5.50 6.42
CA GLU A 38 -12.00 4.22 5.99
C GLU A 38 -10.79 4.42 5.07
N PHE A 39 -10.89 5.36 4.15
CA PHE A 39 -9.80 5.68 3.24
C PHE A 39 -8.58 6.17 4.02
N ALA A 40 -8.79 7.11 4.97
CA ALA A 40 -7.69 7.65 5.76
C ALA A 40 -6.99 6.57 6.60
N ALA A 41 -7.75 5.67 7.20
CA ALA A 41 -7.19 4.59 8.01
C ALA A 41 -6.36 3.64 7.17
N LYS A 42 -6.87 3.22 6.03
CA LYS A 42 -6.15 2.30 5.13
C LYS A 42 -4.94 2.96 4.50
N LYS A 43 -5.07 4.22 4.14
CA LYS A 43 -3.96 4.99 3.59
C LYS A 43 -2.81 5.08 4.59
N ALA A 44 -3.11 5.37 5.85
CA ALA A 44 -2.09 5.45 6.89
C ALA A 44 -1.36 4.10 7.06
N ASP A 45 -2.11 3.00 7.06
CA ASP A 45 -1.54 1.66 7.17
C ASP A 45 -0.57 1.37 6.03
N LEU A 46 -0.96 1.72 4.82
CA LEU A 46 -0.13 1.46 3.64
C LEU A 46 1.08 2.37 3.58
N LEU A 47 0.93 3.63 3.97
CA LEU A 47 2.06 4.57 4.01
C LEU A 47 3.11 4.15 5.04
N ALA A 48 2.70 3.49 6.11
CA ALA A 48 3.64 2.97 7.11
C ALA A 48 4.56 1.89 6.54
N LYS A 49 4.19 1.30 5.42
CA LYS A 49 4.99 0.26 4.76
C LYS A 49 5.98 0.83 3.74
N LEU A 50 5.93 2.10 3.49
CA LEU A 50 6.86 2.78 2.58
C LEU A 50 8.05 3.36 3.36
#